data_d6b59d79f9a85c5cfd36421cd9b0dc8d
#
_entry.id   d6b59d79f9a85c5cfd36421cd9b0dc8d
#
_cell.length_a   1.000
_cell.length_b   1.000
_cell.length_c   1.000
_cell.angle_alpha   90.00
_cell.angle_beta   90.00
_cell.angle_gamma   90.00
#
_symmetry.space_group_name_H-M   'P 1'
#
loop_
_entity.id
_entity.type
_entity.pdbx_description
1 polymer ?
#
loop_
_entity_poly.entity_id
_entity_poly.type
_entity_poly.pdbx_seq_one_letter_code
_entity_poly.pdbx_strand_id
1 'polypeptide(L)'
;IKGVAGLSVPFTPWSENSMLAVMTSIYQDRFFYIKYFQQPEVPEQEAEADVGITLRKIYYSLSGNSPADDWLKPKALDDGLLDHLVDPEPFPDWLSVQNLAVYINAFESGGFTGPFNRYRAVGIDHTDFSGYRNVKLSMPVCFIGGEADSIDNYVPGVDGYAKPAVGCDDFRGSTLIPGIVV
;
A
#
# COMPACT_ATOMS: atom_id res chain seq x y z
N ILE A 1 -24.29 -3.29 -7.95
CA ILE A 1 -22.97 -3.69 -8.54
C ILE A 1 -23.16 -5.05 -9.18
N LYS A 2 -22.69 -5.23 -10.44
CA LYS A 2 -22.83 -6.49 -11.20
C LYS A 2 -21.63 -7.42 -11.04
N GLY A 3 -20.46 -6.89 -10.67
CA GLY A 3 -19.22 -7.61 -10.44
C GLY A 3 -18.15 -6.66 -9.91
N VAL A 4 -17.08 -7.24 -9.35
CA VAL A 4 -15.94 -6.53 -8.77
C VAL A 4 -14.65 -7.14 -9.32
N ALA A 5 -13.69 -6.30 -9.68
CA ALA A 5 -12.31 -6.70 -9.89
C ALA A 5 -11.44 -6.03 -8.82
N GLY A 6 -10.76 -6.83 -8.00
CA GLY A 6 -9.74 -6.35 -7.07
C GLY A 6 -8.39 -6.28 -7.79
N LEU A 7 -7.67 -5.18 -7.60
CA LEU A 7 -6.32 -4.99 -8.11
C LEU A 7 -5.35 -4.79 -6.96
N SER A 8 -4.19 -5.41 -7.02
CA SER A 8 -3.12 -5.40 -6.01
C SER A 8 -3.54 -6.00 -4.66
N VAL A 9 -4.66 -5.56 -4.09
CA VAL A 9 -5.12 -6.00 -2.76
C VAL A 9 -6.41 -6.81 -2.90
N PRO A 10 -6.42 -8.12 -2.53
CA PRO A 10 -7.63 -8.90 -2.50
C PRO A 10 -8.59 -8.39 -1.43
N PHE A 11 -9.89 -8.48 -1.71
CA PHE A 11 -10.89 -8.12 -0.70
C PHE A 11 -10.83 -9.06 0.51
N THR A 12 -10.66 -8.48 1.68
CA THR A 12 -10.70 -9.21 2.95
C THR A 12 -11.89 -8.69 3.78
N PRO A 13 -12.76 -9.58 4.28
CA PRO A 13 -13.85 -9.18 5.17
C PRO A 13 -13.34 -8.45 6.41
N TRP A 14 -14.11 -7.50 6.90
CA TRP A 14 -13.82 -6.85 8.18
C TRP A 14 -13.74 -7.89 9.30
N SER A 15 -12.70 -7.81 10.11
CA SER A 15 -12.44 -8.72 11.23
C SER A 15 -12.71 -8.04 12.58
N GLU A 16 -12.65 -8.81 13.67
CA GLU A 16 -12.74 -8.29 15.04
C GLU A 16 -11.54 -7.40 15.38
N ASN A 17 -10.36 -7.74 14.86
CA ASN A 17 -9.15 -6.96 15.08
C ASN A 17 -8.97 -5.91 13.99
N SER A 18 -8.68 -4.67 14.36
CA SER A 18 -8.36 -3.65 13.37
C SER A 18 -7.02 -3.94 12.72
N MET A 19 -6.91 -3.64 11.42
CA MET A 19 -5.65 -3.76 10.68
C MET A 19 -4.53 -2.95 11.36
N LEU A 20 -4.84 -1.75 11.85
CA LEU A 20 -3.87 -0.91 12.54
C LEU A 20 -3.34 -1.58 13.82
N ALA A 21 -4.22 -2.20 14.61
CA ALA A 21 -3.80 -2.91 15.83
C ALA A 21 -2.91 -4.12 15.50
N VAL A 22 -3.27 -4.90 14.49
CA VAL A 22 -2.48 -6.04 14.01
C VAL A 22 -1.10 -5.60 13.54
N MET A 23 -1.04 -4.58 12.65
CA MET A 23 0.24 -4.06 12.14
C MET A 23 1.08 -3.42 13.23
N THR A 24 0.48 -2.73 14.19
CA THR A 24 1.20 -2.18 15.36
C THR A 24 1.85 -3.27 16.20
N SER A 25 1.17 -4.41 16.37
CA SER A 25 1.73 -5.55 17.10
C SER A 25 2.87 -6.25 16.34
N ILE A 26 2.73 -6.43 15.02
CA ILE A 26 3.75 -7.09 14.19
C ILE A 26 5.02 -6.23 14.09
N TYR A 27 4.86 -4.92 13.95
CA TYR A 27 5.93 -3.95 13.74
C TYR A 27 6.21 -3.09 14.98
N GLN A 28 6.10 -3.66 16.19
CA GLN A 28 6.23 -2.89 17.44
C GLN A 28 7.62 -2.29 17.65
N ASP A 29 8.65 -2.96 17.18
CA ASP A 29 10.08 -2.66 17.39
C ASP A 29 10.79 -2.08 16.16
N ARG A 30 10.04 -1.80 15.09
CA ARG A 30 10.60 -1.29 13.83
C ARG A 30 9.63 -0.38 13.10
N PHE A 31 10.16 0.34 12.12
CA PHE A 31 9.36 1.18 11.24
C PHE A 31 8.33 0.37 10.47
N PHE A 32 7.15 0.94 10.30
CA PHE A 32 6.16 0.51 9.33
C PHE A 32 5.33 1.72 8.90
N TYR A 33 5.21 1.95 7.60
CA TYR A 33 4.63 3.17 7.04
C TYR A 33 3.21 3.47 7.54
N ILE A 34 2.34 2.46 7.74
CA ILE A 34 0.98 2.67 8.26
C ILE A 34 1.01 3.26 9.69
N LYS A 35 1.95 2.82 10.54
CA LYS A 35 2.16 3.39 11.88
C LYS A 35 2.71 4.82 11.77
N TYR A 36 3.69 5.02 10.88
CA TYR A 36 4.32 6.31 10.66
C TYR A 36 3.29 7.37 10.22
N PHE A 37 2.39 7.03 9.32
CA PHE A 37 1.33 7.93 8.85
C PHE A 37 0.29 8.30 9.91
N GLN A 38 0.23 7.59 11.06
CA GLN A 38 -0.64 8.00 12.17
C GLN A 38 -0.17 9.27 12.87
N GLN A 39 1.09 9.67 12.72
CA GLN A 39 1.65 10.87 13.31
C GLN A 39 1.21 12.09 12.50
N PRO A 40 0.44 13.04 13.05
CA PRO A 40 0.09 14.27 12.31
C PRO A 40 1.33 15.09 11.98
N GLU A 41 1.37 15.66 10.79
CA GLU A 41 2.39 16.59 10.29
C GLU A 41 3.77 16.00 10.03
N VAL A 42 4.19 14.93 10.73
CA VAL A 42 5.53 14.34 10.57
C VAL A 42 5.77 13.78 9.17
N PRO A 43 4.93 12.85 8.66
CA PRO A 43 5.11 12.33 7.31
C PRO A 43 4.84 13.40 6.23
N GLU A 44 3.98 14.39 6.50
CA GLU A 44 3.78 15.51 5.58
C GLU A 44 5.04 16.35 5.43
N GLN A 45 5.66 16.74 6.54
CA GLN A 45 6.90 17.53 6.51
C GLN A 45 8.03 16.81 5.77
N GLU A 46 8.17 15.51 5.97
CA GLU A 46 9.16 14.72 5.23
C GLU A 46 8.84 14.67 3.73
N ALA A 47 7.60 14.29 3.38
CA ALA A 47 7.20 14.08 2.00
C ALA A 47 7.15 15.37 1.17
N GLU A 48 6.84 16.51 1.80
CA GLU A 48 6.71 17.82 1.17
C GLU A 48 8.03 18.58 1.12
N ALA A 49 9.08 18.12 1.81
CA ALA A 49 10.41 18.72 1.73
C ALA A 49 10.99 18.72 0.31
N ASP A 50 10.75 17.65 -0.45
CA ASP A 50 11.02 17.54 -1.88
C ASP A 50 10.04 16.53 -2.50
N VAL A 51 8.96 17.02 -3.08
CA VAL A 51 7.89 16.20 -3.67
C VAL A 51 8.42 15.33 -4.81
N GLY A 52 9.36 15.85 -5.59
CA GLY A 52 9.96 15.13 -6.72
C GLY A 52 10.74 13.89 -6.25
N ILE A 53 11.63 14.08 -5.26
CA ILE A 53 12.40 12.97 -4.66
C ILE A 53 11.45 11.97 -3.98
N THR A 54 10.46 12.47 -3.24
CA THR A 54 9.47 11.62 -2.56
C THR A 54 8.77 10.69 -3.53
N LEU A 55 8.21 11.22 -4.60
CA LEU A 55 7.48 10.41 -5.58
C LEU A 55 8.40 9.45 -6.35
N ARG A 56 9.60 9.87 -6.71
CA ARG A 56 10.59 9.00 -7.37
C ARG A 56 10.95 7.80 -6.50
N LYS A 57 11.31 8.04 -5.25
CA LYS A 57 11.68 6.99 -4.30
C LYS A 57 10.52 6.02 -4.04
N ILE A 58 9.32 6.54 -3.76
CA ILE A 58 8.15 5.71 -3.47
C ILE A 58 7.74 4.89 -4.70
N TYR A 59 7.58 5.51 -5.86
CA TYR A 59 7.16 4.79 -7.07
C TYR A 59 8.19 3.75 -7.50
N TYR A 60 9.49 4.07 -7.38
CA TYR A 60 10.54 3.11 -7.69
C TYR A 60 10.55 1.93 -6.71
N SER A 61 10.54 2.19 -5.41
CA SER A 61 10.60 1.14 -4.38
C SER A 61 9.40 0.19 -4.42
N LEU A 62 8.25 0.66 -4.91
CA LEU A 62 7.03 -0.14 -5.12
C LEU A 62 6.96 -0.78 -6.50
N SER A 63 7.94 -0.55 -7.39
CA SER A 63 7.94 -1.11 -8.75
C SER A 63 8.70 -2.43 -8.83
N GLY A 64 8.41 -3.22 -9.86
CA GLY A 64 9.17 -4.44 -10.16
C GLY A 64 10.63 -4.20 -10.60
N ASN A 65 11.07 -2.95 -10.78
CA ASN A 65 12.45 -2.58 -11.11
C ASN A 65 13.31 -2.32 -9.87
N SER A 66 12.71 -2.16 -8.70
CA SER A 66 13.48 -1.95 -7.46
C SER A 66 14.15 -3.25 -7.01
N PRO A 67 15.21 -3.16 -6.19
CA PRO A 67 15.72 -4.34 -5.50
C PRO A 67 14.59 -5.05 -4.74
N ALA A 68 14.62 -6.38 -4.73
CA ALA A 68 13.65 -7.17 -4.00
C ALA A 68 13.51 -6.66 -2.55
N ASP A 69 12.27 -6.50 -2.11
CA ASP A 69 11.89 -6.05 -0.77
C ASP A 69 12.33 -4.62 -0.41
N ASP A 70 12.70 -3.75 -1.37
CA ASP A 70 13.17 -2.39 -1.08
C ASP A 70 12.17 -1.61 -0.21
N TRP A 71 10.88 -1.70 -0.50
CA TRP A 71 9.80 -1.10 0.29
C TRP A 71 9.67 -1.70 1.70
N LEU A 72 9.88 -3.00 1.85
CA LEU A 72 9.71 -3.74 3.12
C LEU A 72 11.01 -4.00 3.86
N LYS A 73 12.16 -3.47 3.40
CA LYS A 73 13.42 -3.58 4.14
C LYS A 73 13.23 -3.16 5.59
N PRO A 74 13.78 -3.93 6.54
CA PRO A 74 13.75 -3.53 7.93
C PRO A 74 14.38 -2.15 8.12
N LYS A 75 13.64 -1.24 8.73
CA LYS A 75 14.09 0.10 9.13
C LYS A 75 14.01 0.23 10.64
N ALA A 76 14.85 1.05 11.23
CA ALA A 76 14.77 1.37 12.65
C ALA A 76 13.45 2.09 12.99
N LEU A 77 13.05 2.05 14.26
CA LEU A 77 11.77 2.64 14.68
C LEU A 77 11.70 4.15 14.45
N ASP A 78 12.83 4.82 14.50
CA ASP A 78 13.03 6.26 14.34
C ASP A 78 13.38 6.69 12.91
N ASP A 79 13.49 5.75 11.97
CA ASP A 79 13.67 6.07 10.56
C ASP A 79 12.44 6.77 9.98
N GLY A 80 12.67 7.57 8.93
CA GLY A 80 11.63 8.19 8.11
C GLY A 80 11.10 7.28 7.01
N LEU A 81 10.07 7.76 6.32
CA LEU A 81 9.47 7.07 5.17
C LEU A 81 10.48 6.85 4.05
N LEU A 82 11.28 7.87 3.74
CA LEU A 82 12.19 7.89 2.59
C LEU A 82 13.59 7.35 2.91
N ASP A 83 13.88 7.08 4.19
CA ASP A 83 15.18 6.54 4.57
C ASP A 83 15.42 5.18 3.94
N HIS A 84 16.65 4.96 3.48
CA HIS A 84 17.10 3.74 2.82
C HIS A 84 16.43 3.38 1.49
N LEU A 85 15.44 4.16 1.02
CA LEU A 85 14.86 3.97 -0.31
C LEU A 85 15.79 4.53 -1.38
N VAL A 86 15.91 3.79 -2.47
CA VAL A 86 16.72 4.19 -3.63
C VAL A 86 16.04 5.31 -4.40
N ASP A 87 16.78 6.37 -4.72
CA ASP A 87 16.38 7.35 -5.74
C ASP A 87 17.09 6.98 -7.05
N PRO A 88 16.38 6.41 -8.03
CA PRO A 88 17.03 5.90 -9.24
C PRO A 88 17.46 7.03 -10.17
N GLU A 89 18.68 6.88 -10.73
CA GLU A 89 19.22 7.81 -11.72
C GLU A 89 19.87 7.01 -12.87
N PRO A 90 19.30 7.02 -14.10
CA PRO A 90 18.05 7.67 -14.48
C PRO A 90 16.81 6.97 -13.90
N PHE A 91 15.67 7.69 -13.86
CA PHE A 91 14.39 7.09 -13.49
C PHE A 91 13.95 6.13 -14.61
N PRO A 92 13.34 4.96 -14.26
CA PRO A 92 12.92 3.97 -15.25
C PRO A 92 11.90 4.50 -16.29
N ASP A 93 12.01 4.01 -17.53
CA ASP A 93 11.22 4.46 -18.67
C ASP A 93 9.71 4.21 -18.59
N TRP A 94 9.25 3.34 -17.66
CA TRP A 94 7.81 3.07 -17.52
C TRP A 94 7.00 4.28 -17.00
N LEU A 95 7.66 5.28 -16.41
CA LEU A 95 7.05 6.56 -16.05
C LEU A 95 7.90 7.69 -16.62
N SER A 96 7.42 8.30 -17.72
CA SER A 96 8.13 9.41 -18.37
C SER A 96 8.28 10.63 -17.46
N VAL A 97 9.31 11.45 -17.70
CA VAL A 97 9.52 12.71 -16.97
C VAL A 97 8.28 13.60 -17.02
N GLN A 98 7.59 13.65 -18.17
CA GLN A 98 6.38 14.43 -18.35
C GLN A 98 5.21 13.90 -17.50
N ASN A 99 5.04 12.59 -17.42
CA ASN A 99 4.01 11.98 -16.60
C ASN A 99 4.32 12.14 -15.09
N LEU A 100 5.58 11.96 -14.70
CA LEU A 100 6.01 12.21 -13.32
C LEU A 100 5.75 13.67 -12.91
N ALA A 101 6.00 14.62 -13.79
CA ALA A 101 5.73 16.04 -13.53
C ALA A 101 4.25 16.33 -13.25
N VAL A 102 3.31 15.57 -13.85
CA VAL A 102 1.88 15.72 -13.55
C VAL A 102 1.59 15.37 -12.11
N TYR A 103 2.18 14.27 -11.61
CA TYR A 103 2.03 13.86 -10.20
C TYR A 103 2.70 14.87 -9.26
N ILE A 104 3.94 15.31 -9.57
CA ILE A 104 4.66 16.30 -8.77
C ILE A 104 3.80 17.56 -8.60
N ASN A 105 3.32 18.15 -9.69
CA ASN A 105 2.48 19.35 -9.65
C ASN A 105 1.19 19.14 -8.83
N ALA A 106 0.58 17.96 -8.93
CA ALA A 106 -0.62 17.63 -8.17
C ALA A 106 -0.35 17.58 -6.66
N PHE A 107 0.76 16.95 -6.24
CA PHE A 107 1.14 16.85 -4.84
C PHE A 107 1.71 18.17 -4.28
N GLU A 108 2.46 18.95 -5.07
CA GLU A 108 2.87 20.32 -4.68
C GLU A 108 1.67 21.23 -4.41
N SER A 109 0.60 21.07 -5.19
CA SER A 109 -0.62 21.85 -5.03
C SER A 109 -1.54 21.33 -3.93
N GLY A 110 -1.67 20.02 -3.78
CA GLY A 110 -2.64 19.36 -2.90
C GLY A 110 -2.08 18.90 -1.55
N GLY A 111 -0.77 18.80 -1.42
CA GLY A 111 -0.08 18.24 -0.27
C GLY A 111 -0.28 16.73 -0.08
N PHE A 112 0.33 16.19 0.97
CA PHE A 112 0.26 14.77 1.32
C PHE A 112 -0.75 14.46 2.42
N THR A 113 -1.34 15.46 3.08
CA THR A 113 -2.32 15.25 4.16
C THR A 113 -3.51 14.41 3.72
N GLY A 114 -4.07 14.67 2.55
CA GLY A 114 -5.19 13.89 2.00
C GLY A 114 -4.85 12.40 1.82
N PRO A 115 -3.78 12.07 1.08
CA PRO A 115 -3.27 10.70 0.96
C PRO A 115 -3.01 10.00 2.30
N PHE A 116 -2.36 10.66 3.26
CA PHE A 116 -2.06 10.05 4.56
C PHE A 116 -3.31 9.88 5.44
N ASN A 117 -4.30 10.76 5.32
CA ASN A 117 -5.58 10.62 6.01
C ASN A 117 -6.33 9.34 5.61
N ARG A 118 -6.09 8.80 4.41
CA ARG A 118 -6.59 7.48 4.00
C ARG A 118 -6.16 6.38 4.99
N TYR A 119 -4.94 6.46 5.50
CA TYR A 119 -4.41 5.52 6.49
C TYR A 119 -4.83 5.88 7.92
N ARG A 120 -5.00 7.16 8.25
CA ARG A 120 -5.50 7.63 9.56
C ARG A 120 -6.96 7.24 9.80
N ALA A 121 -7.75 7.18 8.73
CA ALA A 121 -9.15 6.78 8.81
C ALA A 121 -9.36 5.30 9.18
N VAL A 122 -8.35 4.43 9.08
CA VAL A 122 -8.48 2.98 9.32
C VAL A 122 -9.09 2.64 10.68
N GLY A 123 -8.79 3.41 11.73
CA GLY A 123 -9.38 3.22 13.05
C GLY A 123 -10.87 3.60 13.11
N ILE A 124 -11.24 4.68 12.41
CA ILE A 124 -12.62 5.15 12.27
C ILE A 124 -13.42 4.13 11.45
N ASP A 125 -12.89 3.75 10.30
CA ASP A 125 -13.48 2.76 9.40
C ASP A 125 -13.75 1.43 10.14
N HIS A 126 -12.81 0.99 10.99
CA HIS A 126 -12.99 -0.25 11.76
C HIS A 126 -14.20 -0.19 12.70
N THR A 127 -14.50 0.98 13.25
CA THR A 127 -15.66 1.23 14.12
C THR A 127 -16.93 1.36 13.29
N ASP A 128 -16.92 2.18 12.27
CA ASP A 128 -18.08 2.52 11.46
C ASP A 128 -18.59 1.33 10.65
N PHE A 129 -17.68 0.50 10.15
CA PHE A 129 -18.02 -0.72 9.41
C PHE A 129 -18.14 -1.98 10.29
N SER A 130 -18.24 -1.84 11.62
CA SER A 130 -18.36 -2.98 12.53
C SER A 130 -19.56 -3.89 12.23
N GLY A 131 -20.64 -3.35 11.69
CA GLY A 131 -21.81 -4.12 11.25
C GLY A 131 -21.58 -4.99 10.01
N TYR A 132 -20.46 -4.82 9.32
CA TYR A 132 -20.10 -5.58 8.12
C TYR A 132 -19.00 -6.63 8.39
N ARG A 133 -18.71 -6.93 9.65
CA ARG A 133 -17.73 -7.97 10.00
C ARG A 133 -18.13 -9.31 9.42
N ASN A 134 -17.15 -10.00 8.84
CA ASN A 134 -17.30 -11.29 8.18
C ASN A 134 -18.28 -11.32 7.00
N VAL A 135 -18.77 -10.15 6.54
CA VAL A 135 -19.62 -10.08 5.34
C VAL A 135 -18.77 -10.30 4.10
N LYS A 136 -19.22 -11.20 3.24
CA LYS A 136 -18.57 -11.50 1.96
C LYS A 136 -19.25 -10.76 0.81
N LEU A 137 -18.49 -10.59 -0.26
CA LEU A 137 -19.04 -10.10 -1.54
C LEU A 137 -19.82 -11.23 -2.22
N SER A 138 -21.12 -10.99 -2.45
CA SER A 138 -22.02 -12.00 -3.07
C SER A 138 -22.08 -11.91 -4.60
N MET A 139 -21.55 -10.84 -5.21
CA MET A 139 -21.48 -10.70 -6.67
C MET A 139 -20.21 -11.40 -7.20
N PRO A 140 -20.15 -11.66 -8.53
CA PRO A 140 -18.92 -12.18 -9.17
C PRO A 140 -17.70 -11.31 -8.87
N VAL A 141 -16.60 -11.92 -8.42
CA VAL A 141 -15.33 -11.26 -8.08
C VAL A 141 -14.19 -11.94 -8.80
N CYS A 142 -13.28 -11.15 -9.35
CA CYS A 142 -11.94 -11.62 -9.76
C CYS A 142 -10.87 -10.79 -9.09
N PHE A 143 -9.64 -11.32 -9.10
CA PHE A 143 -8.47 -10.66 -8.54
C PHE A 143 -7.33 -10.60 -9.56
N ILE A 144 -6.63 -9.48 -9.61
CA ILE A 144 -5.44 -9.27 -10.43
C ILE A 144 -4.34 -8.74 -9.53
N GLY A 145 -3.24 -9.46 -9.42
CA GLY A 145 -2.05 -9.07 -8.67
C GLY A 145 -0.81 -9.01 -9.56
N GLY A 146 0.26 -8.43 -9.06
CA GLY A 146 1.57 -8.46 -9.68
C GLY A 146 2.50 -9.41 -8.92
N GLU A 147 3.34 -10.17 -9.62
CA GLU A 147 4.32 -11.05 -8.97
C GLU A 147 5.41 -10.28 -8.22
N ALA A 148 5.63 -9.01 -8.58
CA ALA A 148 6.60 -8.13 -7.91
C ALA A 148 5.94 -7.21 -6.86
N ASP A 149 4.65 -7.41 -6.55
CA ASP A 149 3.95 -6.60 -5.56
C ASP A 149 4.35 -7.03 -4.14
N SER A 150 4.77 -6.08 -3.32
CA SER A 150 5.21 -6.32 -1.95
C SER A 150 4.08 -6.68 -0.98
N ILE A 151 2.81 -6.53 -1.40
CA ILE A 151 1.64 -6.74 -0.53
C ILE A 151 1.53 -8.18 -0.01
N ASP A 152 2.03 -9.15 -0.77
CA ASP A 152 2.04 -10.55 -0.39
C ASP A 152 2.93 -10.85 0.85
N ASN A 153 3.88 -9.96 1.16
CA ASN A 153 4.85 -10.11 2.24
C ASN A 153 4.64 -9.16 3.43
N TYR A 154 3.54 -8.40 3.48
CA TYR A 154 3.29 -7.45 4.58
C TYR A 154 3.14 -8.11 5.96
N VAL A 155 2.67 -9.33 6.00
CA VAL A 155 2.62 -10.10 7.24
C VAL A 155 3.69 -11.19 7.16
N PRO A 156 4.73 -11.16 8.00
CA PRO A 156 5.82 -12.12 7.94
C PRO A 156 5.32 -13.57 7.97
N GLY A 157 5.72 -14.36 6.98
CA GLY A 157 5.34 -15.77 6.85
C GLY A 157 3.91 -16.02 6.34
N VAL A 158 3.22 -14.98 5.89
CA VAL A 158 1.89 -15.08 5.28
C VAL A 158 1.97 -14.57 3.86
N ASP A 159 1.63 -15.41 2.90
CA ASP A 159 1.41 -15.01 1.51
C ASP A 159 0.05 -14.31 1.41
N GLY A 160 0.07 -13.00 1.16
CA GLY A 160 -1.13 -12.16 1.04
C GLY A 160 -2.02 -12.55 -0.13
N TYR A 161 -1.48 -13.26 -1.11
CA TYR A 161 -2.20 -13.73 -2.31
C TYR A 161 -2.68 -15.17 -2.23
N ALA A 162 -2.30 -15.92 -1.18
CA ALA A 162 -2.65 -17.33 -1.06
C ALA A 162 -4.16 -17.61 -1.03
N LYS A 163 -4.96 -16.65 -0.57
CA LYS A 163 -6.41 -16.85 -0.37
C LYS A 163 -7.25 -15.69 -0.91
N PRO A 164 -7.13 -15.31 -2.19
CA PRO A 164 -7.84 -14.16 -2.74
C PRO A 164 -9.36 -14.32 -2.76
N ALA A 165 -9.86 -15.55 -2.60
CA ALA A 165 -11.29 -15.89 -2.57
C ALA A 165 -11.95 -15.77 -1.20
N VAL A 166 -11.19 -15.56 -0.11
CA VAL A 166 -11.71 -15.66 1.28
C VAL A 166 -12.89 -14.71 1.55
N GLY A 167 -12.87 -13.55 0.91
CA GLY A 167 -13.92 -12.53 1.05
C GLY A 167 -15.08 -12.64 0.05
N CYS A 168 -15.20 -13.71 -0.73
CA CYS A 168 -16.12 -13.79 -1.85
C CYS A 168 -16.94 -15.09 -1.83
N ASP A 169 -18.24 -14.99 -2.18
CA ASP A 169 -19.10 -16.15 -2.35
C ASP A 169 -19.06 -16.68 -3.80
N ASP A 170 -18.81 -15.80 -4.78
CA ASP A 170 -18.68 -16.12 -6.21
C ASP A 170 -17.34 -15.61 -6.75
N PHE A 171 -16.26 -16.34 -6.44
CA PHE A 171 -14.92 -16.01 -6.91
C PHE A 171 -14.64 -16.64 -8.28
N ARG A 172 -14.28 -15.80 -9.27
CA ARG A 172 -14.11 -16.19 -10.67
C ARG A 172 -12.65 -16.45 -11.09
N GLY A 173 -11.72 -16.30 -10.14
CA GLY A 173 -10.31 -16.59 -10.35
C GLY A 173 -9.39 -15.41 -10.11
N SER A 174 -8.09 -15.70 -10.07
CA SER A 174 -7.02 -14.73 -9.95
C SER A 174 -6.08 -14.80 -11.14
N THR A 175 -5.46 -13.67 -11.45
CA THR A 175 -4.37 -13.57 -12.43
C THR A 175 -3.21 -12.84 -11.75
N LEU A 176 -2.03 -13.45 -11.74
CA LEU A 176 -0.79 -12.77 -11.37
C LEU A 176 -0.05 -12.40 -12.65
N ILE A 177 0.35 -11.14 -12.76
CA ILE A 177 1.05 -10.62 -13.92
C ILE A 177 2.55 -10.64 -13.62
N PRO A 178 3.36 -11.37 -14.43
CA PRO A 178 4.78 -11.52 -14.17
C PRO A 178 5.55 -10.19 -14.19
N GLY A 179 6.44 -10.01 -13.21
CA GLY A 179 7.44 -8.94 -13.19
C GLY A 179 6.91 -7.53 -12.98
N ILE A 180 5.63 -7.36 -12.64
CA ILE A 180 5.05 -6.04 -12.37
C ILE A 180 4.42 -5.95 -10.97
N VAL A 181 4.22 -4.71 -10.53
CA VAL A 181 3.30 -4.32 -9.46
C VAL A 181 2.02 -3.80 -10.11
N VAL A 182 0.86 -4.13 -9.56
CA VAL A 182 -0.46 -3.74 -10.11
C VAL A 182 -1.03 -2.53 -9.40
#